data_6842c624cafdac96b74b11c118d70201
#
_entry.id   6842c624cafdac96b74b11c118d70201
#
_cell.length_a   1.000
_cell.length_b   1.000
_cell.length_c   1.000
_cell.angle_alpha   90.00
_cell.angle_beta   90.00
_cell.angle_gamma   90.00
#
_symmetry.space_group_name_H-M   'P 1'
#
loop_
_entity.id
_entity.type
_entity.pdbx_description
1 polymer ?
#
loop_
_entity_poly.entity_id
_entity_poly.type
_entity_poly.pdbx_seq_one_letter_code
_entity_poly.pdbx_strand_id
1 'polypeptide(L)'
;SEFVKITVALAIFKYISDFQTNLKKTIDQFWLFLIILTPVLIIILQNDTGSSIVFFCLFIVLYREGISQKYLLSILAISVLAIFTLKFSALHSFLFSLVPTILFFFTRRKMNNKIIRGFAISCLCLLTCFVVDYSYKNILRTHQQNYIKVWLNLEKDPAKIKKMESTVLYNINESKKAISSGGVIGKGYMKGTRTMGNFVPAQHSDYIFSTVGEEWGFAGSTFIIILYCI
;
A
#
# COMPACT_ATOMS: atom_id res chain seq x y z
N SER A 1 14.59 3.29 7.00
CA SER A 1 13.61 2.28 6.53
C SER A 1 14.14 1.45 5.34
N GLU A 2 14.89 2.04 4.38
CA GLU A 2 15.31 1.35 3.15
C GLU A 2 16.20 0.12 3.41
N PHE A 3 17.22 0.24 4.25
CA PHE A 3 18.09 -0.89 4.60
C PHE A 3 17.33 -2.04 5.27
N VAL A 4 16.27 -1.73 6.02
CA VAL A 4 15.45 -2.75 6.68
C VAL A 4 14.71 -3.61 5.67
N LYS A 5 14.27 -3.05 4.54
CA LYS A 5 13.61 -3.83 3.46
C LYS A 5 14.54 -4.90 2.90
N ILE A 6 15.81 -4.53 2.66
CA ILE A 6 16.84 -5.45 2.15
C ILE A 6 17.14 -6.55 3.18
N THR A 7 17.35 -6.15 4.45
CA THR A 7 17.66 -7.09 5.54
C THR A 7 16.53 -8.10 5.78
N VAL A 8 15.28 -7.65 5.73
CA VAL A 8 14.10 -8.53 5.89
C VAL A 8 13.98 -9.48 4.70
N ALA A 9 14.18 -9.00 3.48
CA ALA A 9 14.17 -9.87 2.29
C ALA A 9 15.25 -10.96 2.38
N LEU A 10 16.47 -10.61 2.80
CA LEU A 10 17.56 -11.57 3.01
C LEU A 10 17.26 -12.54 4.16
N ALA A 11 16.66 -12.07 5.26
CA ALA A 11 16.28 -12.93 6.38
C ALA A 11 15.23 -13.96 5.98
N ILE A 12 14.21 -13.54 5.20
CA ILE A 12 13.20 -14.44 4.66
C ILE A 12 13.83 -15.46 3.72
N PHE A 13 14.67 -15.00 2.79
CA PHE A 13 15.38 -15.87 1.85
C PHE A 13 16.22 -16.91 2.60
N LYS A 14 17.02 -16.51 3.58
CA LYS A 14 17.82 -17.42 4.40
C LYS A 14 16.94 -18.43 5.13
N TYR A 15 15.84 -17.99 5.74
CA TYR A 15 14.94 -18.87 6.46
C TYR A 15 14.27 -19.91 5.55
N ILE A 16 13.83 -19.51 4.34
CA ILE A 16 13.19 -20.42 3.38
C ILE A 16 14.21 -21.41 2.79
N SER A 17 15.46 -20.98 2.55
CA SER A 17 16.50 -21.86 1.98
C SER A 17 17.10 -22.84 2.99
N ASP A 18 16.77 -22.73 4.27
CA ASP A 18 17.20 -23.71 5.26
C ASP A 18 16.52 -25.06 5.00
N PHE A 19 17.32 -26.13 4.94
CA PHE A 19 16.88 -27.48 4.61
C PHE A 19 15.84 -28.05 5.59
N GLN A 20 15.76 -27.51 6.81
CA GLN A 20 14.80 -27.95 7.83
C GLN A 20 13.44 -27.26 7.73
N THR A 21 13.33 -26.15 6.96
CA THR A 21 12.11 -25.37 6.86
C THR A 21 11.08 -26.04 5.95
N ASN A 22 9.88 -26.22 6.47
CA ASN A 22 8.76 -26.76 5.70
C ASN A 22 7.58 -25.77 5.71
N LEU A 23 7.39 -25.07 4.60
CA LEU A 23 6.34 -24.06 4.44
C LEU A 23 4.90 -24.58 4.62
N LYS A 24 4.71 -25.90 4.71
CA LYS A 24 3.40 -26.50 5.03
C LYS A 24 3.15 -26.61 6.54
N LYS A 25 4.20 -26.52 7.37
CA LYS A 25 4.06 -26.53 8.83
C LYS A 25 3.65 -25.15 9.34
N THR A 26 2.68 -25.12 10.24
CA THR A 26 2.17 -23.87 10.82
C THR A 26 3.21 -23.12 11.65
N ILE A 27 4.14 -23.82 12.27
CA ILE A 27 5.21 -23.21 13.08
C ILE A 27 6.19 -22.42 12.19
N ASP A 28 6.58 -22.96 11.03
CA ASP A 28 7.49 -22.29 10.12
C ASP A 28 6.82 -21.07 9.46
N GLN A 29 5.51 -21.19 9.15
CA GLN A 29 4.71 -20.05 8.70
C GLN A 29 4.63 -18.94 9.76
N PHE A 30 4.47 -19.30 11.03
CA PHE A 30 4.43 -18.35 12.14
C PHE A 30 5.74 -17.55 12.25
N TRP A 31 6.89 -18.21 12.16
CA TRP A 31 8.19 -17.54 12.20
C TRP A 31 8.38 -16.59 11.01
N LEU A 32 7.99 -17.03 9.80
CA LEU A 32 8.04 -16.15 8.61
C LEU A 32 7.16 -14.91 8.75
N PHE A 33 5.93 -15.07 9.26
CA PHE A 33 5.06 -13.92 9.51
C PHE A 33 5.63 -13.00 10.58
N LEU A 34 6.25 -13.54 11.61
CA LEU A 34 6.90 -12.75 12.64
C LEU A 34 8.07 -11.94 12.08
N ILE A 35 8.90 -12.51 11.21
CA ILE A 35 10.01 -11.81 10.52
C ILE A 35 9.48 -10.62 9.71
N ILE A 36 8.32 -10.75 9.05
CA ILE A 36 7.72 -9.65 8.27
C ILE A 36 7.03 -8.63 9.18
N LEU A 37 6.25 -9.08 10.15
CA LEU A 37 5.41 -8.19 10.95
C LEU A 37 6.20 -7.37 11.97
N THR A 38 7.31 -7.89 12.50
CA THR A 38 8.14 -7.16 13.47
C THR A 38 8.63 -5.81 12.93
N PRO A 39 9.30 -5.74 11.76
CA PRO A 39 9.71 -4.45 11.21
C PRO A 39 8.54 -3.58 10.81
N VAL A 40 7.43 -4.15 10.31
CA VAL A 40 6.22 -3.40 10.00
C VAL A 40 5.69 -2.67 11.23
N LEU A 41 5.58 -3.34 12.37
CA LEU A 41 5.15 -2.73 13.63
C LEU A 41 6.07 -1.59 14.07
N ILE A 42 7.38 -1.79 14.01
CA ILE A 42 8.37 -0.76 14.38
C ILE A 42 8.25 0.47 13.47
N ILE A 43 8.09 0.27 12.16
CA ILE A 43 7.97 1.35 11.19
C ILE A 43 6.65 2.13 11.37
N ILE A 44 5.56 1.44 11.69
CA ILE A 44 4.27 2.08 12.02
C ILE A 44 4.42 2.97 13.27
N LEU A 45 5.14 2.50 14.29
CA LEU A 45 5.44 3.31 15.49
C LEU A 45 6.26 4.56 15.17
N GLN A 46 7.09 4.53 14.13
CA GLN A 46 7.81 5.70 13.61
C GLN A 46 6.93 6.65 12.77
N ASN A 47 5.63 6.36 12.65
CA ASN A 47 4.66 7.09 11.83
C ASN A 47 4.95 7.08 10.31
N ASP A 48 5.71 6.12 9.81
CA ASP A 48 6.00 5.92 8.40
C ASP A 48 5.13 4.79 7.83
N THR A 49 3.83 5.09 7.68
CA THR A 49 2.86 4.11 7.16
C THR A 49 3.12 3.74 5.70
N GLY A 50 3.71 4.65 4.91
CA GLY A 50 4.03 4.40 3.51
C GLY A 50 5.05 3.28 3.33
N SER A 51 6.17 3.35 4.05
CA SER A 51 7.21 2.31 4.02
C SER A 51 6.72 0.96 4.56
N SER A 52 5.78 0.97 5.52
CA SER A 52 5.24 -0.27 6.08
C SER A 52 4.43 -1.10 5.08
N ILE A 53 3.71 -0.44 4.16
CA ILE A 53 2.89 -1.12 3.14
C ILE A 53 3.74 -1.96 2.18
N VAL A 54 4.98 -1.53 1.90
CA VAL A 54 5.88 -2.24 0.98
C VAL A 54 6.17 -3.68 1.44
N PHE A 55 6.22 -3.91 2.76
CA PHE A 55 6.47 -5.26 3.29
C PHE A 55 5.36 -6.27 2.95
N PHE A 56 4.14 -5.81 2.66
CA PHE A 56 3.07 -6.71 2.22
C PHE A 56 3.35 -7.35 0.85
N CYS A 57 4.21 -6.75 0.01
CA CYS A 57 4.65 -7.37 -1.24
C CYS A 57 5.42 -8.69 -0.99
N LEU A 58 6.07 -8.84 0.17
CA LEU A 58 6.78 -10.07 0.53
C LEU A 58 5.83 -11.28 0.64
N PHE A 59 4.54 -11.07 0.94
CA PHE A 59 3.55 -12.15 0.93
C PHE A 59 3.34 -12.75 -0.47
N ILE A 60 3.57 -11.99 -1.54
CA ILE A 60 3.54 -12.48 -2.92
C ILE A 60 4.71 -13.44 -3.14
N VAL A 61 5.89 -13.09 -2.61
CA VAL A 61 7.08 -13.96 -2.68
C VAL A 61 6.82 -15.26 -1.90
N LEU A 62 6.29 -15.17 -0.69
CA LEU A 62 5.95 -16.34 0.13
C LEU A 62 4.93 -17.26 -0.56
N TYR A 63 3.95 -16.70 -1.25
CA TYR A 63 3.00 -17.46 -2.05
C TYR A 63 3.70 -18.21 -3.19
N ARG A 64 4.63 -17.56 -3.90
CA ARG A 64 5.42 -18.19 -4.96
C ARG A 64 6.27 -19.34 -4.43
N GLU A 65 6.81 -19.22 -3.22
CA GLU A 65 7.61 -20.25 -2.55
C GLU A 65 6.79 -21.42 -1.97
N GLY A 66 5.44 -21.35 -2.04
CA GLY A 66 4.57 -22.48 -1.72
C GLY A 66 3.70 -22.31 -0.47
N ILE A 67 3.62 -21.11 0.10
CA ILE A 67 2.62 -20.80 1.13
C ILE A 67 1.22 -20.82 0.52
N SER A 68 0.24 -21.25 1.30
CA SER A 68 -1.14 -21.39 0.84
C SER A 68 -1.71 -20.06 0.30
N GLN A 69 -2.32 -20.11 -0.88
CA GLN A 69 -3.02 -18.99 -1.54
C GLN A 69 -4.06 -18.30 -0.62
N LYS A 70 -4.55 -18.99 0.41
CA LYS A 70 -5.53 -18.44 1.36
C LYS A 70 -5.03 -17.18 2.05
N TYR A 71 -3.74 -17.10 2.40
CA TYR A 71 -3.15 -15.94 3.07
C TYR A 71 -3.14 -14.71 2.14
N LEU A 72 -2.73 -14.89 0.88
CA LEU A 72 -2.73 -13.82 -0.11
C LEU A 72 -4.15 -13.30 -0.37
N LEU A 73 -5.11 -14.22 -0.55
CA LEU A 73 -6.52 -13.87 -0.74
C LEU A 73 -7.12 -13.18 0.49
N SER A 74 -6.73 -13.58 1.71
CA SER A 74 -7.22 -12.92 2.93
C SER A 74 -6.67 -11.50 3.06
N ILE A 75 -5.41 -11.26 2.74
CA ILE A 75 -4.81 -9.91 2.73
C ILE A 75 -5.53 -9.02 1.71
N LEU A 76 -5.75 -9.53 0.50
CA LEU A 76 -6.48 -8.81 -0.54
C LEU A 76 -7.92 -8.47 -0.09
N ALA A 77 -8.62 -9.42 0.49
CA ALA A 77 -9.98 -9.22 0.98
C ALA A 77 -10.05 -8.18 2.10
N ILE A 78 -9.09 -8.21 3.04
CA ILE A 78 -8.97 -7.21 4.12
C ILE A 78 -8.69 -5.82 3.53
N SER A 79 -7.80 -5.71 2.53
CA SER A 79 -7.49 -4.43 1.86
C SER A 79 -8.70 -3.85 1.15
N VAL A 80 -9.48 -4.67 0.45
CA VAL A 80 -10.73 -4.25 -0.22
C VAL A 80 -11.76 -3.80 0.81
N LEU A 81 -11.94 -4.56 1.90
CA LEU A 81 -12.83 -4.18 3.01
C LEU A 81 -12.41 -2.84 3.64
N ALA A 82 -11.11 -2.63 3.86
CA ALA A 82 -10.59 -1.39 4.43
C ALA A 82 -10.93 -0.18 3.54
N ILE A 83 -10.67 -0.27 2.23
CA ILE A 83 -11.00 0.80 1.28
C ILE A 83 -12.50 1.06 1.26
N PHE A 84 -13.31 0.01 1.27
CA PHE A 84 -14.77 0.12 1.28
C PHE A 84 -15.28 0.80 2.55
N THR A 85 -14.71 0.45 3.71
CA THR A 85 -15.06 1.05 5.02
C THR A 85 -14.75 2.55 5.04
N LEU A 86 -13.64 2.97 4.44
CA LEU A 86 -13.27 4.39 4.38
C LEU A 86 -14.15 5.19 3.42
N LYS A 87 -14.65 4.57 2.34
CA LYS A 87 -15.42 5.25 1.29
C LYS A 87 -16.91 5.37 1.61
N PHE A 88 -17.49 4.38 2.28
CA PHE A 88 -18.92 4.28 2.50
C PHE A 88 -19.28 4.44 3.99
N SER A 89 -20.56 4.73 4.28
CA SER A 89 -21.03 4.81 5.66
C SER A 89 -20.92 3.47 6.39
N ALA A 90 -20.90 3.51 7.72
CA ALA A 90 -20.78 2.32 8.57
C ALA A 90 -21.82 1.22 8.23
N LEU A 91 -23.03 1.62 7.84
CA LEU A 91 -24.10 0.69 7.48
C LEU A 91 -23.78 -0.08 6.17
N HIS A 92 -23.27 0.58 5.15
CA HIS A 92 -22.86 -0.05 3.89
C HIS A 92 -21.65 -0.97 4.10
N SER A 93 -20.70 -0.57 4.95
CA SER A 93 -19.54 -1.38 5.31
C SER A 93 -19.95 -2.66 6.04
N PHE A 94 -20.95 -2.56 6.93
CA PHE A 94 -21.53 -3.71 7.60
C PHE A 94 -22.17 -4.68 6.59
N LEU A 95 -23.02 -4.20 5.69
CA LEU A 95 -23.62 -5.03 4.64
C LEU A 95 -22.57 -5.69 3.74
N PHE A 96 -21.54 -4.95 3.35
CA PHE A 96 -20.47 -5.48 2.53
C PHE A 96 -19.63 -6.54 3.27
N SER A 97 -19.47 -6.43 4.59
CA SER A 97 -18.77 -7.41 5.42
C SER A 97 -19.47 -8.77 5.46
N LEU A 98 -20.78 -8.84 5.13
CA LEU A 98 -21.52 -10.10 5.02
C LEU A 98 -21.21 -10.88 3.73
N VAL A 99 -20.68 -10.22 2.69
CA VAL A 99 -20.39 -10.86 1.40
C VAL A 99 -19.41 -12.05 1.54
N PRO A 100 -18.25 -11.93 2.23
CA PRO A 100 -17.37 -13.08 2.44
C PRO A 100 -18.03 -14.24 3.18
N THR A 101 -18.93 -13.95 4.13
CA THR A 101 -19.63 -14.99 4.90
C THR A 101 -20.64 -15.72 4.03
N ILE A 102 -21.38 -15.00 3.20
CA ILE A 102 -22.33 -15.57 2.24
C ILE A 102 -21.60 -16.45 1.24
N LEU A 103 -20.48 -15.94 0.65
CA LEU A 103 -19.64 -16.71 -0.27
C LEU A 103 -19.10 -17.98 0.38
N PHE A 104 -18.68 -17.91 1.65
CA PHE A 104 -18.22 -19.08 2.39
C PHE A 104 -19.34 -20.12 2.53
N PHE A 105 -20.57 -19.72 2.82
CA PHE A 105 -21.73 -20.62 2.95
C PHE A 105 -22.09 -21.31 1.63
N PHE A 106 -21.99 -20.61 0.50
CA PHE A 106 -22.24 -21.20 -0.82
C PHE A 106 -21.13 -22.15 -1.26
N THR A 107 -19.87 -21.79 -1.03
CA THR A 107 -18.71 -22.55 -1.54
C THR A 107 -18.43 -23.83 -0.75
N ARG A 108 -18.76 -23.85 0.55
CA ARG A 108 -18.41 -24.94 1.49
C ARG A 108 -19.62 -25.69 2.04
N ARG A 109 -20.39 -26.34 1.16
CA ARG A 109 -21.66 -27.01 1.53
C ARG A 109 -21.52 -28.18 2.53
N LYS A 110 -20.41 -28.93 2.54
CA LYS A 110 -20.24 -30.18 3.32
C LYS A 110 -19.24 -30.09 4.50
N MET A 111 -19.04 -28.92 5.10
CA MET A 111 -18.10 -28.82 6.22
C MET A 111 -18.77 -28.98 7.57
N ASN A 112 -18.12 -29.75 8.47
CA ASN A 112 -18.48 -29.81 9.88
C ASN A 112 -18.26 -28.42 10.54
N ASN A 113 -19.12 -28.03 11.45
CA ASN A 113 -19.09 -26.73 12.15
C ASN A 113 -19.13 -25.47 11.22
N LYS A 114 -19.87 -25.58 10.12
CA LYS A 114 -20.02 -24.51 9.12
C LYS A 114 -20.53 -23.20 9.72
N ILE A 115 -21.49 -23.28 10.64
CA ILE A 115 -22.12 -22.14 11.29
C ILE A 115 -21.08 -21.39 12.14
N ILE A 116 -20.30 -22.09 12.96
CA ILE A 116 -19.29 -21.50 13.84
C ILE A 116 -18.22 -20.77 13.01
N ARG A 117 -17.75 -21.41 11.92
CA ARG A 117 -16.75 -20.80 11.03
C ARG A 117 -17.31 -19.60 10.27
N GLY A 118 -18.55 -19.64 9.81
CA GLY A 118 -19.22 -18.51 9.19
C GLY A 118 -19.36 -17.33 10.15
N PHE A 119 -19.74 -17.59 11.39
CA PHE A 119 -19.81 -16.59 12.45
C PHE A 119 -18.43 -15.99 12.76
N ALA A 120 -17.38 -16.81 12.83
CA ALA A 120 -16.02 -16.34 13.05
C ALA A 120 -15.53 -15.40 11.91
N ILE A 121 -15.84 -15.74 10.65
CA ILE A 121 -15.52 -14.89 9.50
C ILE A 121 -16.27 -13.55 9.59
N SER A 122 -17.57 -13.58 9.92
CA SER A 122 -18.37 -12.36 10.09
C SER A 122 -17.81 -11.47 11.20
N CYS A 123 -17.48 -12.05 12.34
CA CYS A 123 -16.89 -11.34 13.47
C CYS A 123 -15.53 -10.70 13.09
N LEU A 124 -14.69 -11.42 12.37
CA LEU A 124 -13.41 -10.91 11.87
C LEU A 124 -13.61 -9.73 10.91
N CYS A 125 -14.56 -9.83 9.96
CA CYS A 125 -14.87 -8.73 9.05
C CYS A 125 -15.40 -7.50 9.76
N LEU A 126 -16.24 -7.66 10.78
CA LEU A 126 -16.72 -6.55 11.60
C LEU A 126 -15.58 -5.89 12.39
N LEU A 127 -14.70 -6.71 12.96
CA LEU A 127 -13.54 -6.24 13.70
C LEU A 127 -12.61 -5.46 12.79
N THR A 128 -12.35 -5.92 11.56
CA THR A 128 -11.55 -5.17 10.59
C THR A 128 -12.17 -3.83 10.23
N CYS A 129 -13.49 -3.76 9.99
CA CYS A 129 -14.19 -2.50 9.74
C CYS A 129 -14.05 -1.52 10.91
N PHE A 130 -14.23 -2.02 12.15
CA PHE A 130 -14.10 -1.21 13.35
C PHE A 130 -12.66 -0.68 13.53
N VAL A 131 -11.66 -1.55 13.39
CA VAL A 131 -10.24 -1.18 13.51
C VAL A 131 -9.83 -0.14 12.46
N VAL A 132 -10.32 -0.29 11.23
CA VAL A 132 -10.02 0.67 10.15
C VAL A 132 -10.65 2.04 10.44
N ASP A 133 -11.91 2.09 10.84
CA ASP A 133 -12.59 3.36 11.17
C ASP A 133 -11.94 4.03 12.39
N TYR A 134 -11.64 3.26 13.44
CA TYR A 134 -10.93 3.76 14.62
C TYR A 134 -9.55 4.31 14.28
N SER A 135 -8.76 3.57 13.48
CA SER A 135 -7.43 3.98 13.07
C SER A 135 -7.47 5.26 12.24
N TYR A 136 -8.42 5.36 11.32
CA TYR A 136 -8.60 6.54 10.49
C TYR A 136 -8.91 7.80 11.33
N LYS A 137 -9.78 7.68 12.34
CA LYS A 137 -10.21 8.81 13.17
C LYS A 137 -9.20 9.23 14.24
N ASN A 138 -8.53 8.25 14.86
CA ASN A 138 -7.77 8.49 16.09
C ASN A 138 -6.25 8.30 15.95
N ILE A 139 -5.80 7.48 15.00
CA ILE A 139 -4.37 7.16 14.85
C ILE A 139 -3.72 7.96 13.72
N LEU A 140 -4.43 8.12 12.58
CA LEU A 140 -3.87 8.84 11.44
C LEU A 140 -3.78 10.35 11.70
N ARG A 141 -2.65 10.92 11.32
CA ARG A 141 -2.44 12.39 11.35
C ARG A 141 -3.30 13.09 10.32
N THR A 142 -3.63 14.35 10.56
CA THR A 142 -4.48 15.17 9.68
C THR A 142 -4.01 15.20 8.23
N HIS A 143 -2.70 15.25 7.98
CA HIS A 143 -2.18 15.22 6.61
C HIS A 143 -2.44 13.87 5.92
N GLN A 144 -2.27 12.74 6.63
CA GLN A 144 -2.55 11.40 6.11
C GLN A 144 -4.05 11.22 5.82
N GLN A 145 -4.91 11.70 6.71
CA GLN A 145 -6.36 11.72 6.47
C GLN A 145 -6.73 12.54 5.23
N ASN A 146 -6.07 13.69 5.02
CA ASN A 146 -6.32 14.54 3.85
C ASN A 146 -5.90 13.83 2.54
N TYR A 147 -4.78 13.10 2.52
CA TYR A 147 -4.42 12.25 1.38
C TYR A 147 -5.50 11.23 1.04
N ILE A 148 -6.02 10.53 2.06
CA ILE A 148 -7.10 9.54 1.88
C ILE A 148 -8.37 10.22 1.40
N LYS A 149 -8.75 11.39 1.94
CA LYS A 149 -9.94 12.15 1.50
C LYS A 149 -9.85 12.54 0.04
N VAL A 150 -8.72 13.06 -0.40
CA VAL A 150 -8.50 13.43 -1.81
C VAL A 150 -8.50 12.19 -2.70
N TRP A 151 -7.81 11.14 -2.31
CA TRP A 151 -7.70 9.90 -3.11
C TRP A 151 -9.03 9.18 -3.30
N LEU A 152 -9.87 9.11 -2.24
CA LEU A 152 -11.17 8.45 -2.29
C LEU A 152 -12.31 9.38 -2.69
N ASN A 153 -12.05 10.67 -2.96
CA ASN A 153 -13.05 11.69 -3.23
C ASN A 153 -14.15 11.74 -2.14
N LEU A 154 -13.74 11.80 -0.87
CA LEU A 154 -14.64 11.80 0.27
C LEU A 154 -15.25 13.18 0.55
N GLU A 155 -14.57 14.25 0.15
CA GLU A 155 -15.04 15.62 0.32
C GLU A 155 -15.94 16.00 -0.87
N LYS A 156 -17.07 16.63 -0.58
CA LYS A 156 -18.06 17.07 -1.59
C LYS A 156 -18.04 18.58 -1.83
N ASP A 157 -17.44 19.32 -0.93
CA ASP A 157 -17.37 20.78 -1.02
C ASP A 157 -16.25 21.20 -1.99
N PRO A 158 -16.57 21.82 -3.16
CA PRO A 158 -15.58 22.15 -4.17
C PRO A 158 -14.52 23.14 -3.67
N ALA A 159 -14.86 24.05 -2.74
CA ALA A 159 -13.91 24.98 -2.17
C ALA A 159 -12.87 24.28 -1.28
N LYS A 160 -13.32 23.29 -0.48
CA LYS A 160 -12.42 22.48 0.36
C LYS A 160 -11.57 21.54 -0.48
N ILE A 161 -12.14 20.93 -1.52
CA ILE A 161 -11.40 20.08 -2.46
C ILE A 161 -10.24 20.88 -3.09
N LYS A 162 -10.51 22.06 -3.64
CA LYS A 162 -9.50 22.90 -4.25
C LYS A 162 -8.39 23.31 -3.27
N LYS A 163 -8.75 23.62 -2.02
CA LYS A 163 -7.78 23.92 -0.96
C LYS A 163 -6.96 22.71 -0.55
N MET A 164 -7.57 21.52 -0.45
CA MET A 164 -6.85 20.28 -0.16
C MET A 164 -5.92 19.88 -1.31
N GLU A 165 -6.38 19.98 -2.55
CA GLU A 165 -5.56 19.69 -3.72
C GLU A 165 -4.36 20.63 -3.82
N SER A 166 -4.53 21.92 -3.54
CA SER A 166 -3.41 22.87 -3.57
C SER A 166 -2.38 22.64 -2.47
N THR A 167 -2.74 22.00 -1.35
CA THR A 167 -1.80 21.71 -0.25
C THR A 167 -1.27 20.29 -0.28
N VAL A 168 -2.18 19.30 -0.43
CA VAL A 168 -1.86 17.87 -0.38
C VAL A 168 -1.21 17.38 -1.67
N LEU A 169 -1.73 17.83 -2.82
CA LEU A 169 -1.22 17.44 -4.14
C LEU A 169 -0.22 18.43 -4.73
N TYR A 170 0.18 19.45 -3.97
CA TYR A 170 1.12 20.47 -4.48
C TYR A 170 2.38 19.82 -5.09
N ASN A 171 3.04 18.97 -4.33
CA ASN A 171 4.27 18.31 -4.77
C ASN A 171 4.05 17.45 -6.03
N ILE A 172 2.94 16.71 -6.07
CA ILE A 172 2.56 15.89 -7.22
C ILE A 172 2.26 16.76 -8.44
N ASN A 173 1.53 17.85 -8.26
CA ASN A 173 1.18 18.74 -9.36
C ASN A 173 2.40 19.48 -9.90
N GLU A 174 3.29 19.95 -9.04
CA GLU A 174 4.53 20.59 -9.48
C GLU A 174 5.48 19.57 -10.14
N SER A 175 5.56 18.34 -9.63
CA SER A 175 6.30 17.26 -10.28
C SER A 175 5.75 16.95 -11.69
N LYS A 176 4.43 16.85 -11.86
CA LYS A 176 3.80 16.66 -13.17
C LYS A 176 4.09 17.81 -14.14
N LYS A 177 4.03 19.05 -13.65
CA LYS A 177 4.36 20.23 -14.45
C LYS A 177 5.83 20.27 -14.85
N ALA A 178 6.74 19.83 -13.96
CA ALA A 178 8.16 19.70 -14.28
C ALA A 178 8.38 18.70 -15.41
N ILE A 179 7.85 17.46 -15.26
CA ILE A 179 7.94 16.41 -16.27
C ILE A 179 7.38 16.88 -17.62
N SER A 180 6.17 17.48 -17.61
CA SER A 180 5.54 17.95 -18.84
C SER A 180 6.31 19.09 -19.53
N SER A 181 7.03 19.91 -18.77
CA SER A 181 7.83 21.00 -19.31
C SER A 181 9.10 20.56 -20.03
N GLY A 182 9.54 19.31 -19.83
CA GLY A 182 10.71 18.74 -20.50
C GLY A 182 10.47 18.34 -21.95
N GLY A 183 9.22 18.13 -22.37
CA GLY A 183 8.91 17.72 -23.75
C GLY A 183 9.53 16.38 -24.13
N VAL A 184 9.91 16.21 -25.41
CA VAL A 184 10.46 14.95 -25.92
C VAL A 184 11.93 14.76 -25.57
N ILE A 185 12.76 15.78 -25.73
CA ILE A 185 14.23 15.70 -25.61
C ILE A 185 14.73 16.23 -24.26
N GLY A 186 13.89 16.98 -23.54
CA GLY A 186 14.27 17.64 -22.29
C GLY A 186 14.88 19.04 -22.52
N LYS A 187 15.06 19.77 -21.40
CA LYS A 187 15.69 21.10 -21.39
C LYS A 187 17.24 21.06 -21.37
N GLY A 188 17.78 19.88 -21.13
CA GLY A 188 19.22 19.66 -20.96
C GLY A 188 19.63 19.56 -19.49
N TYR A 189 20.78 18.91 -19.27
CA TYR A 189 21.34 18.68 -17.94
C TYR A 189 21.55 20.00 -17.20
N MET A 190 21.07 20.07 -15.95
CA MET A 190 21.10 21.25 -15.07
C MET A 190 20.43 22.51 -15.66
N LYS A 191 19.50 22.36 -16.62
CA LYS A 191 18.74 23.47 -17.21
C LYS A 191 17.25 23.40 -16.89
N GLY A 192 16.85 22.58 -15.92
CA GLY A 192 15.47 22.46 -15.46
C GLY A 192 15.02 23.73 -14.72
N THR A 193 14.09 24.47 -15.28
CA THR A 193 13.63 25.75 -14.69
C THR A 193 12.81 25.54 -13.43
N ARG A 194 12.01 24.45 -13.35
CA ARG A 194 11.19 24.13 -12.18
C ARG A 194 11.97 23.41 -11.09
N THR A 195 12.82 22.50 -11.48
CA THR A 195 13.69 21.75 -10.56
C THR A 195 14.75 22.65 -9.96
N MET A 196 15.46 23.45 -10.74
CA MET A 196 16.43 24.41 -10.22
C MET A 196 15.79 25.55 -9.41
N GLY A 197 14.55 25.94 -9.74
CA GLY A 197 13.79 26.95 -9.01
C GLY A 197 13.19 26.43 -7.68
N ASN A 198 13.48 25.19 -7.28
CA ASN A 198 12.91 24.55 -6.07
C ASN A 198 11.38 24.57 -5.99
N PHE A 199 10.70 24.58 -7.15
CA PHE A 199 9.24 24.51 -7.18
C PHE A 199 8.73 23.12 -6.80
N VAL A 200 9.56 22.07 -6.96
CA VAL A 200 9.24 20.70 -6.56
C VAL A 200 9.96 20.39 -5.24
N PRO A 201 9.26 20.43 -4.10
CA PRO A 201 9.86 20.02 -2.83
C PRO A 201 10.34 18.58 -2.88
N ALA A 202 11.42 18.26 -2.16
CA ALA A 202 12.02 16.92 -2.10
C ALA A 202 12.34 16.30 -3.48
N GLN A 203 12.73 17.13 -4.46
CA GLN A 203 13.09 16.69 -5.81
C GLN A 203 14.33 15.78 -5.84
N HIS A 204 15.20 15.85 -4.81
CA HIS A 204 16.40 15.01 -4.71
C HIS A 204 16.14 13.65 -4.06
N SER A 205 14.93 13.41 -3.54
CA SER A 205 14.54 12.15 -2.90
C SER A 205 13.27 11.59 -3.53
N ASP A 206 12.12 12.04 -3.05
CA ASP A 206 10.81 11.44 -3.37
C ASP A 206 10.34 11.72 -4.80
N TYR A 207 10.79 12.84 -5.38
CA TYR A 207 10.38 13.29 -6.72
C TYR A 207 11.55 13.38 -7.71
N ILE A 208 12.58 12.55 -7.54
CA ILE A 208 13.78 12.58 -8.41
C ILE A 208 13.44 12.37 -9.89
N PHE A 209 12.40 11.59 -10.19
CA PHE A 209 11.93 11.38 -11.56
C PHE A 209 11.43 12.65 -12.23
N SER A 210 11.00 13.67 -11.47
CA SER A 210 10.63 14.97 -12.03
C SER A 210 11.81 15.72 -12.63
N THR A 211 12.99 15.57 -12.01
CA THR A 211 14.24 16.14 -12.55
C THR A 211 14.63 15.46 -13.85
N VAL A 212 14.55 14.13 -13.88
CA VAL A 212 14.79 13.36 -15.11
C VAL A 212 13.83 13.79 -16.22
N GLY A 213 12.55 13.87 -15.91
CA GLY A 213 11.52 14.24 -16.88
C GLY A 213 11.69 15.67 -17.41
N GLU A 214 12.13 16.63 -16.60
CA GLU A 214 12.38 17.99 -17.04
C GLU A 214 13.67 18.14 -17.83
N GLU A 215 14.77 17.51 -17.40
CA GLU A 215 16.09 17.69 -18.00
C GLU A 215 16.33 16.80 -19.23
N TRP A 216 15.85 15.56 -19.21
CA TRP A 216 16.04 14.56 -20.25
C TRP A 216 14.79 14.25 -21.07
N GLY A 217 13.66 14.82 -20.68
CA GLY A 217 12.38 14.69 -21.37
C GLY A 217 11.81 13.27 -21.41
N PHE A 218 10.93 13.05 -22.38
CA PHE A 218 10.29 11.75 -22.59
C PHE A 218 11.30 10.64 -22.91
N ALA A 219 12.33 10.94 -23.71
CA ALA A 219 13.34 9.97 -24.11
C ALA A 219 14.13 9.45 -22.90
N GLY A 220 14.64 10.34 -22.04
CA GLY A 220 15.36 9.95 -20.83
C GLY A 220 14.48 9.25 -19.81
N SER A 221 13.25 9.71 -19.64
CA SER A 221 12.25 9.07 -18.76
C SER A 221 11.94 7.64 -19.20
N THR A 222 11.73 7.43 -20.50
CA THR A 222 11.46 6.10 -21.08
C THR A 222 12.67 5.18 -20.91
N PHE A 223 13.89 5.68 -21.13
CA PHE A 223 15.10 4.89 -20.93
C PHE A 223 15.22 4.38 -19.49
N ILE A 224 14.98 5.24 -18.49
CA ILE A 224 15.01 4.83 -17.08
C ILE A 224 13.92 3.79 -16.78
N ILE A 225 12.70 3.97 -17.27
CA ILE A 225 11.61 3.00 -17.07
C ILE A 225 11.99 1.63 -17.67
N ILE A 226 12.56 1.61 -18.88
CA ILE A 226 13.02 0.36 -19.50
C ILE A 226 14.07 -0.32 -18.62
N LEU A 227 15.05 0.41 -18.07
CA LEU A 227 16.05 -0.14 -17.16
C LEU A 227 15.45 -0.78 -15.91
N TYR A 228 14.33 -0.25 -15.40
CA TYR A 228 13.62 -0.85 -14.27
C TYR A 228 12.79 -2.08 -14.64
N CYS A 229 12.49 -2.28 -15.91
CA CYS A 229 11.71 -3.44 -16.41
C CYS A 229 12.56 -4.65 -16.79
N ILE A 230 13.88 -4.48 -16.90
CA ILE A 230 14.86 -5.55 -17.19
C ILE A 230 15.33 -6.19 -15.89
#